data_346f1a463e0dac505bc6a9711aa77062
#
_entry.id   346f1a463e0dac505bc6a9711aa77062
#
_cell.length_a   1.000
_cell.length_b   1.000
_cell.length_c   1.000
_cell.angle_alpha   90.00
_cell.angle_beta   90.00
_cell.angle_gamma   90.00
#
_symmetry.space_group_name_H-M   'P 1'
#
loop_
_entity.id
_entity.type
_entity.pdbx_description
1 polymer ?
#
loop_
_entity_poly.entity_id
_entity_poly.type
_entity_poly.pdbx_seq_one_letter_code
_entity_poly.pdbx_strand_id
1 'polypeptide(L)'
;MRIQSLLIAVLIAMLCASCGRQTDTDAAVVEEAVEDASGSVTISGDDRQAGSLTWTRPQVTLDEDGADQAREQAGEALEEGRLYDDGEAAIPLYLALLDRDADNEDAKAGLENARQRLLELGSQALDGAGEDAAALRDARRVAAVARGVWPDDEEVESYLQQVDLAEQLWQLNSEAEEQMAAGNYGDNYGEAGNGGAMAVLREVLALSPGQPRAMQNVAAVESALIRNAETAADEDDFDTAGVWLDRAGTIRPEASPVPDARERIERQRSMRIAQLRAQGVAVLGEFDGIAKARAMLGDLLRLAEPGDPAATELRERIDLAVHYGLFRPGQMFTDALETGGRGPRMVVVPHGAFTMGAPDNERGSTDHERPQRNISFDRGFAMAVTEVSVGEFRRFINATGFQPRAVRRGFSMAWDARSGNFVRSSRVAWSSGFAGGRTASDMPVIHVSVEDAQAYVDWLSQQTGRRYRLPSEAEFEYALRMGTGTAFPWGDGEPPEGSGNFTGSRDRSTGGRSWSNAFSNYSDGHWGPAPVGSFSANEWGLHDLAGNVSEWVADCWHDSYRRAPRDAAAWVNPGCRTYVIRGGAWASSPEQTRSAWRAPAERDTTNARIGFRVVRDL
;
A
#
# COMPACT_ATOMS: atom_id res chain seq x y z
N MET A 1 -13.21 50.54 -21.35
CA MET A 1 -14.19 50.00 -22.29
C MET A 1 -14.54 48.61 -21.73
N ARG A 2 -15.60 48.49 -20.98
CA ARG A 2 -16.97 48.10 -21.44
C ARG A 2 -16.89 46.79 -22.24
N ILE A 3 -17.53 45.67 -21.97
CA ILE A 3 -18.84 45.41 -21.37
C ILE A 3 -19.05 43.90 -21.37
N GLN A 4 -19.61 43.34 -20.32
CA GLN A 4 -20.77 42.43 -20.12
C GLN A 4 -20.56 40.95 -20.42
N SER A 5 -20.74 40.06 -19.47
CA SER A 5 -21.99 39.60 -18.78
C SER A 5 -22.76 38.55 -19.55
N LEU A 6 -23.02 37.42 -18.93
CA LEU A 6 -24.31 36.72 -18.64
C LEU A 6 -23.98 35.29 -18.20
N LEU A 7 -24.11 34.85 -16.97
CA LEU A 7 -25.34 34.38 -16.30
C LEU A 7 -26.17 33.35 -17.08
N ILE A 8 -26.15 32.09 -16.61
CA ILE A 8 -27.37 31.26 -16.47
C ILE A 8 -27.19 30.42 -15.20
N ALA A 9 -28.05 30.74 -14.24
CA ALA A 9 -28.40 29.93 -13.08
C ALA A 9 -29.76 29.27 -13.36
N VAL A 10 -29.93 28.01 -13.02
CA VAL A 10 -31.18 27.30 -12.76
C VAL A 10 -30.85 26.29 -11.68
N LEU A 11 -31.16 26.56 -10.43
CA LEU A 11 -32.45 26.43 -9.74
C LEU A 11 -33.02 25.01 -9.83
N ILE A 12 -32.96 24.24 -8.75
CA ILE A 12 -34.14 23.55 -8.18
C ILE A 12 -33.90 23.39 -6.68
N ALA A 13 -34.82 23.98 -5.97
CA ALA A 13 -34.92 23.98 -4.52
C ALA A 13 -35.65 22.73 -3.99
N MET A 14 -35.23 22.32 -2.80
CA MET A 14 -36.04 22.06 -1.60
C MET A 14 -37.40 21.39 -1.75
N LEU A 15 -37.56 20.31 -0.97
CA LEU A 15 -38.70 20.21 -0.04
C LEU A 15 -38.30 19.33 1.15
N CYS A 16 -38.17 19.99 2.28
CA CYS A 16 -38.07 19.43 3.62
C CYS A 16 -39.46 19.18 4.20
N ALA A 17 -39.51 18.12 4.96
CA ALA A 17 -40.18 17.99 6.25
C ALA A 17 -41.58 18.57 6.48
N SER A 18 -42.45 17.74 7.02
CA SER A 18 -43.07 18.09 8.31
C SER A 18 -43.90 16.94 8.86
N CYS A 19 -43.70 16.71 10.14
CA CYS A 19 -44.49 15.98 11.10
C CYS A 19 -45.94 16.46 11.19
N GLY A 20 -46.86 15.54 11.56
CA GLY A 20 -47.78 15.94 12.54
C GLY A 20 -49.22 15.43 12.46
N ARG A 21 -49.56 14.55 13.43
CA ARG A 21 -50.85 14.46 14.14
C ARG A 21 -52.09 13.83 13.52
N GLN A 22 -52.36 12.66 14.13
CA GLN A 22 -53.63 12.18 14.68
C GLN A 22 -54.89 13.01 14.43
N THR A 23 -55.93 12.33 13.99
CA THR A 23 -57.23 12.31 14.68
C THR A 23 -58.02 11.07 14.28
N ASP A 24 -58.65 10.53 15.32
CA ASP A 24 -59.59 9.43 15.40
C ASP A 24 -60.83 9.55 14.48
N THR A 25 -61.42 8.41 14.30
CA THR A 25 -62.80 7.91 14.38
C THR A 25 -63.14 7.13 13.12
N ASP A 26 -63.74 6.00 13.11
CA ASP A 26 -64.80 5.34 13.82
C ASP A 26 -64.84 3.85 13.50
N ALA A 27 -65.26 3.10 14.47
CA ALA A 27 -65.46 1.67 14.44
C ALA A 27 -66.62 1.23 13.54
N ALA A 28 -66.39 0.15 12.80
CA ALA A 28 -67.48 -0.72 12.37
C ALA A 28 -67.08 -2.16 12.72
N VAL A 29 -67.75 -2.66 13.68
CA VAL A 29 -67.75 -4.08 14.09
C VAL A 29 -68.47 -4.87 13.01
N VAL A 30 -67.77 -5.82 12.40
CA VAL A 30 -68.36 -6.92 11.65
C VAL A 30 -67.97 -8.18 12.38
N GLU A 31 -68.96 -8.79 12.90
CA GLU A 31 -68.98 -10.07 13.59
C GLU A 31 -68.66 -11.18 12.60
N GLU A 32 -67.53 -12.01 12.91
CA GLU A 32 -67.06 -13.02 12.08
C GLU A 32 -67.41 -14.39 12.44
N ALA A 33 -67.83 -15.15 11.50
CA ALA A 33 -68.10 -16.59 11.62
C ALA A 33 -66.75 -17.33 11.71
N VAL A 34 -66.58 -18.07 12.78
CA VAL A 34 -65.54 -19.08 12.88
C VAL A 34 -65.93 -20.25 11.99
N GLU A 35 -65.40 -20.29 10.80
CA GLU A 35 -65.39 -21.52 10.01
C GLU A 35 -64.18 -22.37 10.39
N ASP A 36 -64.54 -23.56 10.81
CA ASP A 36 -63.67 -24.66 11.15
C ASP A 36 -62.87 -25.08 9.89
N ALA A 37 -61.67 -24.57 9.77
CA ALA A 37 -60.77 -24.92 8.65
C ALA A 37 -60.07 -26.23 9.00
N SER A 38 -60.74 -27.35 8.77
CA SER A 38 -60.07 -28.60 8.49
C SER A 38 -59.39 -28.46 7.14
N GLY A 39 -58.15 -27.93 7.18
CA GLY A 39 -57.29 -27.82 6.00
C GLY A 39 -56.97 -29.21 5.49
N SER A 40 -57.66 -29.61 4.42
CA SER A 40 -57.15 -30.68 3.60
C SER A 40 -55.83 -30.21 2.97
N VAL A 41 -54.73 -30.79 3.40
CA VAL A 41 -53.43 -30.66 2.68
C VAL A 41 -53.63 -31.27 1.30
N THR A 42 -53.82 -30.44 0.31
CA THR A 42 -53.76 -30.91 -1.08
C THR A 42 -52.29 -31.13 -1.40
N ILE A 43 -51.87 -32.36 -1.30
CA ILE A 43 -50.56 -32.80 -1.85
C ILE A 43 -50.76 -32.71 -3.35
N SER A 44 -50.29 -31.64 -3.96
CA SER A 44 -50.09 -31.57 -5.44
C SER A 44 -48.88 -32.42 -5.80
N GLY A 45 -48.97 -33.70 -5.55
CA GLY A 45 -48.04 -34.68 -6.10
C GLY A 45 -48.46 -35.02 -7.51
N ASP A 46 -47.51 -35.07 -8.41
CA ASP A 46 -47.70 -35.61 -9.77
C ASP A 46 -48.48 -36.95 -9.67
N ASP A 47 -49.65 -37.02 -10.24
CA ASP A 47 -50.53 -38.22 -10.25
C ASP A 47 -49.80 -39.48 -10.73
N ARG A 48 -48.65 -39.31 -11.44
CA ARG A 48 -47.75 -40.39 -11.82
C ARG A 48 -46.95 -41.00 -10.64
N GLN A 49 -46.72 -40.26 -9.59
CA GLN A 49 -46.05 -40.79 -8.36
C GLN A 49 -46.99 -41.59 -7.48
N ALA A 50 -48.23 -41.18 -7.36
CA ALA A 50 -49.24 -41.94 -6.61
C ALA A 50 -49.51 -43.33 -7.21
N GLY A 51 -49.49 -43.46 -8.53
CA GLY A 51 -49.66 -44.73 -9.23
C GLY A 51 -48.50 -45.72 -9.06
N SER A 52 -47.31 -45.28 -8.59
CA SER A 52 -46.13 -46.13 -8.37
C SER A 52 -46.04 -46.72 -6.94
N LEU A 53 -46.89 -46.28 -6.04
CA LEU A 53 -46.90 -46.72 -4.63
C LEU A 53 -47.83 -47.93 -4.36
N THR A 54 -48.72 -48.28 -5.31
CA THR A 54 -49.63 -49.39 -5.21
C THR A 54 -49.62 -50.20 -6.52
N TRP A 55 -49.23 -51.47 -6.42
CA TRP A 55 -49.39 -52.37 -7.54
C TRP A 55 -50.79 -52.95 -7.56
N THR A 56 -51.48 -52.84 -8.67
CA THR A 56 -52.78 -53.50 -8.89
C THR A 56 -52.53 -54.70 -9.77
N ARG A 57 -52.88 -55.88 -9.25
CA ARG A 57 -52.75 -57.13 -9.95
C ARG A 57 -53.46 -57.07 -11.33
N PRO A 58 -52.77 -57.31 -12.45
CA PRO A 58 -53.37 -57.42 -13.76
C PRO A 58 -54.45 -58.52 -13.82
N GLN A 59 -55.52 -58.24 -14.52
CA GLN A 59 -56.57 -59.26 -14.66
C GLN A 59 -56.11 -60.35 -15.61
N VAL A 60 -56.18 -61.60 -15.14
CA VAL A 60 -55.89 -62.79 -15.95
C VAL A 60 -57.19 -63.61 -16.05
N THR A 61 -57.61 -63.92 -17.26
CA THR A 61 -58.78 -64.75 -17.48
C THR A 61 -58.28 -66.12 -17.94
N LEU A 62 -58.56 -67.18 -17.14
CA LEU A 62 -58.21 -68.55 -17.46
C LEU A 62 -59.44 -69.27 -18.05
N ASP A 63 -59.32 -69.83 -19.23
CA ASP A 63 -60.35 -70.70 -19.81
C ASP A 63 -60.49 -72.06 -19.03
N GLU A 64 -61.64 -72.77 -19.19
CA GLU A 64 -61.89 -73.97 -18.36
C GLU A 64 -60.81 -75.05 -18.53
N ASP A 65 -60.15 -75.16 -19.67
CA ASP A 65 -59.07 -76.14 -19.94
C ASP A 65 -57.66 -75.45 -20.00
N GLY A 66 -57.56 -74.15 -19.71
CA GLY A 66 -56.35 -73.37 -19.91
C GLY A 66 -55.30 -73.40 -18.78
N ALA A 67 -55.48 -74.17 -17.69
CA ALA A 67 -54.56 -74.18 -16.55
C ALA A 67 -53.14 -74.67 -16.86
N ASP A 68 -53.01 -75.73 -17.72
CA ASP A 68 -51.68 -76.21 -18.11
C ASP A 68 -50.94 -75.22 -19.02
N GLN A 69 -51.66 -74.58 -19.95
CA GLN A 69 -51.08 -73.54 -20.79
C GLN A 69 -50.68 -72.31 -19.97
N ALA A 70 -51.47 -71.89 -19.03
CA ALA A 70 -51.13 -70.77 -18.16
C ALA A 70 -49.92 -71.06 -17.27
N ARG A 71 -49.75 -72.34 -16.83
CA ARG A 71 -48.59 -72.77 -16.05
C ARG A 71 -47.32 -72.76 -16.93
N GLU A 72 -47.38 -73.21 -18.17
CA GLU A 72 -46.27 -73.15 -19.14
C GLU A 72 -45.90 -71.69 -19.46
N GLN A 73 -46.86 -70.83 -19.73
CA GLN A 73 -46.67 -69.41 -19.95
C GLN A 73 -46.09 -68.69 -18.75
N ALA A 74 -46.51 -69.05 -17.55
CA ALA A 74 -45.96 -68.46 -16.30
C ALA A 74 -44.51 -68.91 -16.12
N GLY A 75 -44.16 -70.17 -16.47
CA GLY A 75 -42.78 -70.65 -16.41
C GLY A 75 -41.88 -69.90 -17.40
N GLU A 76 -42.33 -69.78 -18.69
CA GLU A 76 -41.62 -69.02 -19.72
C GLU A 76 -41.46 -67.56 -19.35
N ALA A 77 -42.51 -66.91 -18.84
CA ALA A 77 -42.45 -65.52 -18.37
C ALA A 77 -41.44 -65.33 -17.19
N LEU A 78 -41.36 -66.32 -16.29
CA LEU A 78 -40.40 -66.32 -15.17
C LEU A 78 -38.97 -66.48 -15.73
N GLU A 79 -38.69 -67.34 -16.65
CA GLU A 79 -37.38 -67.55 -17.30
C GLU A 79 -36.96 -66.29 -18.07
N GLU A 80 -37.88 -65.62 -18.78
CA GLU A 80 -37.66 -64.37 -19.47
C GLU A 80 -37.55 -63.14 -18.58
N GLY A 81 -37.83 -63.28 -17.29
CA GLY A 81 -37.79 -62.18 -16.33
C GLY A 81 -38.99 -61.22 -16.42
N ARG A 82 -40.07 -61.59 -17.13
CA ARG A 82 -41.34 -60.86 -17.14
C ARG A 82 -42.15 -61.19 -15.88
N LEU A 83 -41.97 -60.41 -14.82
CA LEU A 83 -42.44 -60.80 -13.48
C LEU A 83 -43.83 -60.25 -13.15
N TYR A 84 -44.16 -58.97 -13.46
CA TYR A 84 -45.34 -58.31 -12.89
C TYR A 84 -46.03 -57.24 -13.75
N ASP A 85 -45.50 -56.92 -14.93
CA ASP A 85 -45.92 -55.74 -15.68
C ASP A 85 -47.30 -55.85 -16.35
N ASP A 86 -47.73 -57.04 -16.75
CA ASP A 86 -48.99 -57.30 -17.44
C ASP A 86 -49.63 -58.63 -17.01
N GLY A 87 -50.78 -58.97 -17.63
CA GLY A 87 -51.51 -60.20 -17.38
C GLY A 87 -50.82 -61.47 -17.84
N GLU A 88 -49.82 -61.40 -18.71
CA GLU A 88 -49.01 -62.51 -19.23
C GLU A 88 -47.69 -62.68 -18.40
N ALA A 89 -47.47 -61.84 -17.40
CA ALA A 89 -46.31 -61.95 -16.55
C ALA A 89 -46.48 -63.08 -15.49
N ALA A 90 -45.33 -63.56 -14.97
CA ALA A 90 -45.29 -64.77 -14.15
C ALA A 90 -46.16 -64.67 -12.86
N ILE A 91 -46.03 -63.60 -12.09
CA ILE A 91 -46.74 -63.42 -10.81
C ILE A 91 -48.26 -63.38 -11.02
N PRO A 92 -48.85 -62.54 -11.90
CA PRO A 92 -50.29 -62.56 -12.20
C PRO A 92 -50.81 -63.91 -12.65
N LEU A 93 -50.09 -64.65 -13.47
CA LEU A 93 -50.47 -65.98 -13.97
C LEU A 93 -50.46 -67.01 -12.83
N TYR A 94 -49.40 -67.10 -12.02
CA TYR A 94 -49.37 -67.99 -10.84
C TYR A 94 -50.46 -67.69 -9.83
N LEU A 95 -50.72 -66.43 -9.56
CA LEU A 95 -51.83 -66.03 -8.69
C LEU A 95 -53.20 -66.43 -9.25
N ALA A 96 -53.40 -66.33 -10.57
CA ALA A 96 -54.64 -66.77 -11.21
C ALA A 96 -54.82 -68.30 -11.15
N LEU A 97 -53.74 -69.03 -11.22
CA LEU A 97 -53.77 -70.53 -11.05
C LEU A 97 -54.12 -70.89 -9.60
N LEU A 98 -53.59 -70.16 -8.57
CA LEU A 98 -53.88 -70.38 -7.19
C LEU A 98 -55.29 -69.89 -6.78
N ASP A 99 -55.86 -68.87 -7.40
CA ASP A 99 -57.26 -68.47 -7.23
C ASP A 99 -58.23 -69.54 -7.67
N ARG A 100 -57.83 -70.36 -8.66
CA ARG A 100 -58.61 -71.45 -9.15
C ARG A 100 -58.41 -72.73 -8.36
N ASP A 101 -57.19 -73.06 -7.97
CA ASP A 101 -56.83 -74.21 -7.17
C ASP A 101 -55.76 -73.85 -6.17
N ALA A 102 -56.20 -73.61 -4.94
CA ALA A 102 -55.33 -73.14 -3.82
C ALA A 102 -54.31 -74.20 -3.36
N ASP A 103 -54.52 -75.48 -3.73
CA ASP A 103 -53.61 -76.61 -3.45
C ASP A 103 -52.64 -76.93 -4.54
N ASN A 104 -52.59 -76.16 -5.61
CA ASN A 104 -51.68 -76.35 -6.74
C ASN A 104 -50.21 -76.12 -6.33
N GLU A 105 -49.51 -77.25 -6.09
CA GLU A 105 -48.11 -77.22 -5.58
C GLU A 105 -47.14 -76.67 -6.64
N ASP A 106 -47.36 -76.86 -7.93
CA ASP A 106 -46.53 -76.30 -8.99
C ASP A 106 -46.68 -74.75 -9.08
N ALA A 107 -47.90 -74.25 -8.92
CA ALA A 107 -48.15 -72.80 -8.88
C ALA A 107 -47.59 -72.13 -7.61
N LYS A 108 -47.63 -72.81 -6.46
CA LYS A 108 -46.99 -72.36 -5.23
C LYS A 108 -45.47 -72.26 -5.39
N ALA A 109 -44.85 -73.34 -5.94
CA ALA A 109 -43.41 -73.37 -6.19
C ALA A 109 -42.99 -72.32 -7.23
N GLY A 110 -43.79 -72.14 -8.30
CA GLY A 110 -43.55 -71.12 -9.32
C GLY A 110 -43.65 -69.67 -8.73
N LEU A 111 -44.66 -69.45 -7.88
CA LEU A 111 -44.83 -68.13 -7.22
C LEU A 111 -43.69 -67.83 -6.24
N GLU A 112 -43.18 -68.86 -5.53
CA GLU A 112 -42.03 -68.73 -4.65
C GLU A 112 -40.74 -68.41 -5.43
N ASN A 113 -40.51 -69.05 -6.57
CA ASN A 113 -39.39 -68.71 -7.46
C ASN A 113 -39.52 -67.31 -8.03
N ALA A 114 -40.76 -66.87 -8.36
CA ALA A 114 -41.03 -65.54 -8.83
C ALA A 114 -40.75 -64.46 -7.73
N ARG A 115 -41.05 -64.80 -6.45
CA ARG A 115 -40.72 -63.97 -5.30
C ARG A 115 -39.21 -63.74 -5.19
N GLN A 116 -38.43 -64.83 -5.23
CA GLN A 116 -36.97 -64.74 -5.15
C GLN A 116 -36.41 -63.88 -6.30
N ARG A 117 -36.88 -64.11 -7.52
CA ARG A 117 -36.41 -63.34 -8.70
C ARG A 117 -36.82 -61.89 -8.63
N LEU A 118 -38.00 -61.59 -8.10
CA LEU A 118 -38.46 -60.21 -7.88
C LEU A 118 -37.59 -59.49 -6.84
N LEU A 119 -37.23 -60.13 -5.73
CA LEU A 119 -36.36 -59.55 -4.69
C LEU A 119 -34.91 -59.37 -5.19
N GLU A 120 -34.41 -60.32 -6.04
CA GLU A 120 -33.12 -60.14 -6.72
C GLU A 120 -33.12 -58.89 -7.63
N LEU A 121 -34.17 -58.70 -8.43
CA LEU A 121 -34.33 -57.51 -9.28
C LEU A 121 -34.40 -56.23 -8.43
N GLY A 122 -35.13 -56.28 -7.33
CA GLY A 122 -35.24 -55.18 -6.39
C GLY A 122 -33.92 -54.83 -5.72
N SER A 123 -33.15 -55.85 -5.32
CA SER A 123 -31.81 -55.64 -4.71
C SER A 123 -30.85 -54.98 -5.70
N GLN A 124 -30.86 -55.42 -6.98
CA GLN A 124 -30.06 -54.81 -8.03
C GLN A 124 -30.45 -53.33 -8.26
N ALA A 125 -31.75 -53.01 -8.21
CA ALA A 125 -32.22 -51.64 -8.31
C ALA A 125 -31.80 -50.82 -7.08
N LEU A 126 -31.78 -51.39 -5.86
CA LEU A 126 -31.34 -50.74 -4.65
C LEU A 126 -29.85 -50.37 -4.68
N ASP A 127 -29.00 -51.21 -5.30
CA ASP A 127 -27.57 -50.92 -5.42
C ASP A 127 -27.32 -49.58 -6.16
N GLY A 128 -28.20 -49.21 -7.10
CA GLY A 128 -28.14 -47.94 -7.82
C GLY A 128 -28.98 -46.79 -7.22
N ALA A 129 -29.87 -47.09 -6.29
CA ALA A 129 -30.90 -46.16 -5.80
C ALA A 129 -30.36 -44.91 -5.08
N GLY A 130 -29.11 -44.97 -4.57
CA GLY A 130 -28.46 -43.84 -3.94
C GLY A 130 -27.95 -42.77 -4.93
N GLU A 131 -27.76 -43.12 -6.20
CA GLU A 131 -27.16 -42.27 -7.21
C GLU A 131 -28.09 -41.99 -8.40
N ASP A 132 -29.02 -42.90 -8.68
CA ASP A 132 -29.93 -42.78 -9.81
C ASP A 132 -31.41 -42.84 -9.38
N ALA A 133 -32.15 -41.77 -9.69
CA ALA A 133 -33.58 -41.69 -9.45
C ALA A 133 -34.38 -42.75 -10.21
N ALA A 134 -33.88 -43.26 -11.35
CA ALA A 134 -34.53 -44.34 -12.09
C ALA A 134 -34.42 -45.65 -11.32
N ALA A 135 -33.25 -45.98 -10.79
CA ALA A 135 -33.03 -47.16 -9.96
C ALA A 135 -33.91 -47.15 -8.70
N LEU A 136 -34.05 -46.00 -8.03
CA LEU A 136 -34.96 -45.84 -6.87
C LEU A 136 -36.44 -46.05 -7.28
N ARG A 137 -36.86 -45.55 -8.46
CA ARG A 137 -38.21 -45.82 -8.98
C ARG A 137 -38.47 -47.31 -9.25
N ASP A 138 -37.49 -47.99 -9.80
CA ASP A 138 -37.58 -49.42 -10.08
C ASP A 138 -37.63 -50.24 -8.78
N ALA A 139 -36.80 -49.90 -7.80
CA ALA A 139 -36.89 -50.49 -6.45
C ALA A 139 -38.27 -50.30 -5.81
N ARG A 140 -38.88 -49.11 -5.90
CA ARG A 140 -40.24 -48.83 -5.44
C ARG A 140 -41.32 -49.64 -6.16
N ARG A 141 -41.18 -49.87 -7.49
CA ARG A 141 -42.10 -50.71 -8.26
C ARG A 141 -42.06 -52.15 -7.76
N VAL A 142 -40.86 -52.69 -7.56
CA VAL A 142 -40.67 -54.00 -6.99
C VAL A 142 -41.27 -54.08 -5.59
N ALA A 143 -41.04 -53.06 -4.73
CA ALA A 143 -41.60 -52.99 -3.40
C ALA A 143 -43.13 -52.98 -3.38
N ALA A 144 -43.77 -52.28 -4.34
CA ALA A 144 -45.23 -52.23 -4.47
C ALA A 144 -45.82 -53.63 -4.82
N VAL A 145 -45.16 -54.35 -5.74
CA VAL A 145 -45.54 -55.73 -6.09
C VAL A 145 -45.36 -56.67 -4.90
N ALA A 146 -44.17 -56.65 -4.27
CA ALA A 146 -43.83 -57.52 -3.15
C ALA A 146 -44.78 -57.34 -1.96
N ARG A 147 -45.08 -56.09 -1.58
CA ARG A 147 -46.04 -55.74 -0.56
C ARG A 147 -47.45 -56.19 -0.88
N GLY A 148 -47.85 -56.14 -2.15
CA GLY A 148 -49.18 -56.52 -2.60
C GLY A 148 -49.40 -58.04 -2.62
N VAL A 149 -48.37 -58.83 -2.80
CA VAL A 149 -48.47 -60.29 -2.97
C VAL A 149 -48.06 -61.04 -1.72
N TRP A 150 -47.03 -60.58 -0.99
CA TRP A 150 -46.47 -61.26 0.18
C TRP A 150 -46.31 -60.28 1.36
N PRO A 151 -47.43 -59.76 1.94
CA PRO A 151 -47.36 -58.73 2.94
C PRO A 151 -46.76 -59.18 4.29
N ASP A 152 -46.81 -60.45 4.62
CA ASP A 152 -46.35 -61.04 5.87
C ASP A 152 -45.03 -61.85 5.72
N ASP A 153 -44.30 -61.69 4.61
CA ASP A 153 -43.05 -62.42 4.35
C ASP A 153 -41.85 -61.64 4.90
N GLU A 154 -40.98 -62.30 5.70
CA GLU A 154 -39.83 -61.67 6.40
C GLU A 154 -38.79 -61.12 5.39
N GLU A 155 -38.53 -61.78 4.25
CA GLU A 155 -37.58 -61.29 3.24
C GLU A 155 -38.13 -60.08 2.50
N VAL A 156 -39.44 -60.07 2.23
CA VAL A 156 -40.13 -58.90 1.67
C VAL A 156 -40.10 -57.74 2.65
N GLU A 157 -40.39 -57.97 3.95
CA GLU A 157 -40.31 -56.93 4.96
C GLU A 157 -38.89 -56.32 5.07
N SER A 158 -37.86 -57.17 5.04
CA SER A 158 -36.45 -56.70 5.02
C SER A 158 -36.14 -55.87 3.78
N TYR A 159 -36.64 -56.27 2.59
CA TYR A 159 -36.48 -55.49 1.35
C TYR A 159 -37.21 -54.15 1.43
N LEU A 160 -38.44 -54.13 1.95
CA LEU A 160 -39.21 -52.90 2.11
C LEU A 160 -38.48 -51.89 3.03
N GLN A 161 -37.89 -52.36 4.13
CA GLN A 161 -37.08 -51.50 5.04
C GLN A 161 -35.85 -50.90 4.30
N GLN A 162 -35.23 -51.68 3.40
CA GLN A 162 -34.11 -51.16 2.59
C GLN A 162 -34.56 -50.10 1.58
N VAL A 163 -35.75 -50.28 0.98
CA VAL A 163 -36.34 -49.29 0.07
C VAL A 163 -36.68 -48.00 0.79
N ASP A 164 -37.28 -48.11 2.00
CA ASP A 164 -37.61 -46.95 2.85
C ASP A 164 -36.34 -46.17 3.24
N LEU A 165 -35.28 -46.89 3.61
CA LEU A 165 -33.98 -46.25 3.90
C LEU A 165 -33.38 -45.56 2.63
N ALA A 166 -33.41 -46.23 1.47
CA ALA A 166 -32.91 -45.64 0.25
C ALA A 166 -33.67 -44.35 -0.15
N GLU A 167 -34.99 -44.36 0.10
CA GLU A 167 -35.86 -43.19 -0.10
C GLU A 167 -35.52 -42.05 0.83
N GLN A 168 -35.34 -42.34 2.12
CA GLN A 168 -34.90 -41.33 3.10
C GLN A 168 -33.54 -40.73 2.74
N LEU A 169 -32.57 -41.56 2.39
CA LEU A 169 -31.25 -41.11 1.96
C LEU A 169 -31.32 -40.23 0.72
N TRP A 170 -32.18 -40.60 -0.28
CA TRP A 170 -32.38 -39.78 -1.46
C TRP A 170 -32.96 -38.41 -1.13
N GLN A 171 -33.99 -38.33 -0.27
CA GLN A 171 -34.62 -37.11 0.13
C GLN A 171 -33.62 -36.18 0.87
N LEU A 172 -32.89 -36.73 1.85
CA LEU A 172 -31.88 -35.97 2.59
C LEU A 172 -30.76 -35.45 1.69
N ASN A 173 -30.23 -36.26 0.75
CA ASN A 173 -29.22 -35.77 -0.19
C ASN A 173 -29.77 -34.64 -1.08
N SER A 174 -31.02 -34.76 -1.53
CA SER A 174 -31.65 -33.72 -2.34
C SER A 174 -31.86 -32.42 -1.55
N GLU A 175 -32.25 -32.51 -0.29
CA GLU A 175 -32.35 -31.36 0.62
C GLU A 175 -30.96 -30.71 0.83
N ALA A 176 -29.92 -31.51 1.04
CA ALA A 176 -28.55 -30.99 1.17
C ALA A 176 -28.11 -30.22 -0.09
N GLU A 177 -28.44 -30.74 -1.29
CA GLU A 177 -28.13 -30.08 -2.56
C GLU A 177 -28.90 -28.76 -2.73
N GLU A 178 -30.17 -28.71 -2.31
CA GLU A 178 -30.94 -27.47 -2.28
C GLU A 178 -30.31 -26.42 -1.34
N GLN A 179 -29.87 -26.85 -0.13
CA GLN A 179 -29.16 -25.97 0.81
C GLN A 179 -27.83 -25.48 0.22
N MET A 180 -27.09 -26.34 -0.47
CA MET A 180 -25.85 -25.96 -1.15
C MET A 180 -26.11 -24.94 -2.26
N ALA A 181 -27.16 -25.15 -3.07
CA ALA A 181 -27.56 -24.22 -4.12
C ALA A 181 -27.97 -22.86 -3.58
N ALA A 182 -28.57 -22.82 -2.39
CA ALA A 182 -28.89 -21.61 -1.65
C ALA A 182 -27.69 -20.95 -0.94
N GLY A 183 -26.50 -21.54 -1.00
CA GLY A 183 -25.30 -21.06 -0.32
C GLY A 183 -25.29 -21.29 1.20
N ASN A 184 -26.19 -22.12 1.70
CA ASN A 184 -26.29 -22.44 3.13
C ASN A 184 -25.49 -23.71 3.46
N TYR A 185 -24.20 -23.52 3.74
CA TYR A 185 -23.25 -24.64 3.98
C TYR A 185 -23.13 -25.06 5.45
N GLY A 186 -23.86 -24.46 6.39
CA GLY A 186 -23.61 -24.55 7.83
C GLY A 186 -23.90 -25.90 8.46
N ASP A 187 -23.33 -26.08 9.67
CA ASP A 187 -23.53 -27.26 10.54
C ASP A 187 -24.64 -27.06 11.54
N ASN A 188 -24.92 -25.82 11.86
CA ASN A 188 -25.87 -25.46 12.90
C ASN A 188 -27.22 -25.17 12.26
N TYR A 189 -28.27 -25.70 12.86
CA TYR A 189 -29.60 -25.17 12.70
C TYR A 189 -29.54 -23.69 13.09
N GLY A 190 -29.44 -22.78 12.11
CA GLY A 190 -29.37 -21.37 12.37
C GLY A 190 -30.58 -20.87 13.13
N GLU A 191 -30.56 -19.63 13.60
CA GLU A 191 -31.67 -18.99 14.33
C GLU A 191 -33.04 -19.07 13.61
N ALA A 192 -33.10 -19.58 12.39
CA ALA A 192 -34.28 -19.82 11.58
C ALA A 192 -34.71 -21.32 11.53
N GLY A 193 -34.08 -22.23 12.28
CA GLY A 193 -34.57 -23.59 12.44
C GLY A 193 -34.29 -24.59 11.32
N ASN A 194 -33.64 -24.20 10.21
CA ASN A 194 -33.24 -25.10 9.14
C ASN A 194 -31.72 -25.26 9.15
N GLY A 195 -31.24 -26.45 9.40
CA GLY A 195 -29.83 -26.81 9.33
C GLY A 195 -29.31 -26.61 7.91
N GLY A 196 -28.05 -26.18 7.76
CA GLY A 196 -27.41 -26.08 6.43
C GLY A 196 -27.03 -27.45 5.87
N ALA A 197 -26.48 -27.45 4.67
CA ALA A 197 -26.13 -28.67 3.94
C ALA A 197 -25.31 -29.67 4.75
N MET A 198 -24.33 -29.20 5.54
CA MET A 198 -23.50 -30.10 6.37
C MET A 198 -24.27 -30.79 7.49
N ALA A 199 -25.29 -30.16 8.08
CA ALA A 199 -26.13 -30.78 9.06
C ALA A 199 -26.90 -31.98 8.45
N VAL A 200 -27.51 -31.76 7.30
CA VAL A 200 -28.24 -32.81 6.57
C VAL A 200 -27.29 -33.92 6.10
N LEU A 201 -26.12 -33.59 5.55
CA LEU A 201 -25.14 -34.59 5.11
C LEU A 201 -24.60 -35.46 6.23
N ARG A 202 -24.46 -34.92 7.46
CA ARG A 202 -24.09 -35.71 8.63
C ARG A 202 -25.19 -36.70 9.01
N GLU A 203 -26.46 -36.35 8.88
CA GLU A 203 -27.57 -37.26 9.10
C GLU A 203 -27.54 -38.41 8.08
N VAL A 204 -27.31 -38.10 6.78
CA VAL A 204 -27.12 -39.12 5.73
C VAL A 204 -25.99 -40.09 6.09
N LEU A 205 -24.82 -39.55 6.50
CA LEU A 205 -23.65 -40.37 6.83
C LEU A 205 -23.81 -41.13 8.17
N ALA A 206 -24.68 -40.68 9.06
CA ALA A 206 -25.04 -41.42 10.27
C ALA A 206 -25.95 -42.63 9.93
N LEU A 207 -26.86 -42.46 8.98
CA LEU A 207 -27.72 -43.52 8.49
C LEU A 207 -26.98 -44.53 7.58
N SER A 208 -26.11 -44.06 6.73
CA SER A 208 -25.33 -44.84 5.77
C SER A 208 -23.89 -44.36 5.69
N PRO A 209 -22.97 -44.85 6.53
CA PRO A 209 -21.56 -44.48 6.51
C PRO A 209 -20.92 -44.82 5.16
N GLY A 210 -20.32 -43.77 4.51
CA GLY A 210 -19.66 -43.94 3.23
C GLY A 210 -20.57 -43.85 2.01
N GLN A 211 -21.82 -43.40 2.14
CA GLN A 211 -22.74 -43.18 1.02
C GLN A 211 -22.10 -42.24 -0.01
N PRO A 212 -21.90 -42.69 -1.32
CA PRO A 212 -21.06 -41.96 -2.27
C PRO A 212 -21.55 -40.55 -2.60
N ARG A 213 -22.88 -40.37 -2.81
CA ARG A 213 -23.46 -39.05 -3.10
C ARG A 213 -23.26 -38.05 -1.95
N ALA A 214 -23.44 -38.50 -0.72
CA ALA A 214 -23.17 -37.65 0.45
C ALA A 214 -21.70 -37.30 0.59
N MET A 215 -20.79 -38.24 0.33
CA MET A 215 -19.36 -37.99 0.36
C MET A 215 -18.93 -36.99 -0.73
N GLN A 216 -19.52 -37.06 -1.92
CA GLN A 216 -19.31 -36.09 -3.00
C GLN A 216 -19.85 -34.70 -2.60
N ASN A 217 -21.04 -34.66 -2.00
CA ASN A 217 -21.65 -33.42 -1.55
C ASN A 217 -20.83 -32.75 -0.42
N VAL A 218 -20.29 -33.52 0.53
CA VAL A 218 -19.35 -33.03 1.55
C VAL A 218 -18.11 -32.38 0.89
N ALA A 219 -17.52 -33.03 -0.10
CA ALA A 219 -16.38 -32.47 -0.83
C ALA A 219 -16.76 -31.21 -1.64
N ALA A 220 -17.99 -31.16 -2.16
CA ALA A 220 -18.51 -30.00 -2.90
C ALA A 220 -18.75 -28.79 -1.97
N VAL A 221 -19.23 -29.00 -0.74
CA VAL A 221 -19.35 -27.97 0.29
C VAL A 221 -17.98 -27.39 0.65
N GLU A 222 -16.99 -28.23 0.94
CA GLU A 222 -15.62 -27.77 1.21
C GLU A 222 -15.07 -26.93 0.06
N SER A 223 -15.25 -27.40 -1.18
CA SER A 223 -14.80 -26.66 -2.38
C SER A 223 -15.54 -25.33 -2.56
N ALA A 224 -16.82 -25.25 -2.18
CA ALA A 224 -17.58 -23.99 -2.23
C ALA A 224 -17.07 -22.98 -1.19
N LEU A 225 -16.75 -23.43 0.02
CA LEU A 225 -16.17 -22.56 1.06
C LEU A 225 -14.78 -22.05 0.66
N ILE A 226 -13.96 -22.89 0.01
CA ILE A 226 -12.66 -22.47 -0.55
C ILE A 226 -12.87 -21.40 -1.62
N ARG A 227 -13.82 -21.58 -2.54
CA ARG A 227 -14.13 -20.54 -3.56
C ARG A 227 -14.59 -19.23 -2.94
N ASN A 228 -15.38 -19.27 -1.86
CA ASN A 228 -15.78 -18.06 -1.13
C ASN A 228 -14.56 -17.36 -0.52
N ALA A 229 -13.59 -18.13 0.00
CA ALA A 229 -12.34 -17.58 0.51
C ALA A 229 -11.50 -16.92 -0.61
N GLU A 230 -11.39 -17.57 -1.76
CA GLU A 230 -10.66 -17.02 -2.91
C GLU A 230 -11.35 -15.75 -3.44
N THR A 231 -12.68 -15.71 -3.49
CA THR A 231 -13.44 -14.52 -3.87
C THR A 231 -13.22 -13.36 -2.90
N ALA A 232 -13.25 -13.60 -1.60
CA ALA A 232 -12.96 -12.58 -0.59
C ALA A 232 -11.51 -12.06 -0.73
N ALA A 233 -10.55 -12.95 -0.98
CA ALA A 233 -9.16 -12.57 -1.22
C ALA A 233 -8.98 -11.72 -2.49
N ASP A 234 -9.75 -11.98 -3.54
CA ASP A 234 -9.75 -11.16 -4.76
C ASP A 234 -10.27 -9.74 -4.53
N GLU A 235 -11.08 -9.55 -3.48
CA GLU A 235 -11.59 -8.26 -3.01
C GLU A 235 -10.67 -7.60 -1.95
N ASP A 236 -9.46 -8.14 -1.74
CA ASP A 236 -8.51 -7.73 -0.70
C ASP A 236 -9.04 -7.95 0.76
N ASP A 237 -10.10 -8.75 0.97
CA ASP A 237 -10.66 -9.10 2.28
C ASP A 237 -10.10 -10.45 2.79
N PHE A 238 -8.84 -10.43 3.20
CA PHE A 238 -8.12 -11.62 3.67
C PHE A 238 -8.62 -12.12 5.03
N ASP A 239 -9.23 -11.28 5.84
CA ASP A 239 -9.81 -11.68 7.13
C ASP A 239 -11.05 -12.56 6.90
N THR A 240 -11.97 -12.15 6.03
CA THR A 240 -13.12 -12.95 5.60
C THR A 240 -12.68 -14.22 4.89
N ALA A 241 -11.63 -14.15 4.04
CA ALA A 241 -11.05 -15.34 3.40
C ALA A 241 -10.56 -16.35 4.45
N GLY A 242 -9.90 -15.90 5.50
CA GLY A 242 -9.47 -16.72 6.63
C GLY A 242 -10.63 -17.43 7.33
N VAL A 243 -11.72 -16.72 7.59
CA VAL A 243 -12.94 -17.31 8.20
C VAL A 243 -13.54 -18.43 7.35
N TRP A 244 -13.60 -18.23 6.01
CA TRP A 244 -14.10 -19.27 5.10
C TRP A 244 -13.17 -20.48 5.06
N LEU A 245 -11.83 -20.28 5.05
CA LEU A 245 -10.86 -21.39 5.09
C LEU A 245 -10.92 -22.16 6.42
N ASP A 246 -11.11 -21.48 7.52
CA ASP A 246 -11.25 -22.15 8.83
C ASP A 246 -12.50 -23.03 8.86
N ARG A 247 -13.62 -22.54 8.33
CA ARG A 247 -14.84 -23.36 8.17
C ARG A 247 -14.61 -24.55 7.25
N ALA A 248 -13.98 -24.34 6.09
CA ALA A 248 -13.65 -25.43 5.16
C ALA A 248 -12.79 -26.51 5.80
N GLY A 249 -11.80 -26.10 6.62
CA GLY A 249 -10.89 -27.02 7.32
C GLY A 249 -11.55 -27.93 8.35
N THR A 250 -12.75 -27.60 8.82
CA THR A 250 -13.51 -28.46 9.74
C THR A 250 -14.23 -29.63 9.05
N ILE A 251 -14.37 -29.58 7.73
CA ILE A 251 -15.18 -30.55 6.97
C ILE A 251 -14.45 -31.88 6.78
N ARG A 252 -13.22 -31.85 6.25
CA ARG A 252 -12.38 -33.03 6.02
C ARG A 252 -10.94 -32.80 6.51
N PRO A 253 -10.69 -32.80 7.83
CA PRO A 253 -9.39 -32.40 8.38
C PRO A 253 -8.19 -33.22 7.88
N GLU A 254 -8.41 -34.52 7.60
CA GLU A 254 -7.34 -35.46 7.25
C GLU A 254 -6.91 -35.40 5.75
N ALA A 255 -7.78 -34.92 4.86
CA ALA A 255 -7.57 -34.97 3.42
C ALA A 255 -8.09 -33.72 2.71
N SER A 256 -7.87 -32.56 3.29
CA SER A 256 -8.43 -31.29 2.82
C SER A 256 -7.51 -30.56 1.85
N PRO A 257 -8.04 -29.94 0.77
CA PRO A 257 -7.32 -29.01 -0.07
C PRO A 257 -7.12 -27.62 0.56
N VAL A 258 -7.63 -27.41 1.80
CA VAL A 258 -7.55 -26.12 2.51
C VAL A 258 -6.13 -25.63 2.74
N PRO A 259 -5.13 -26.44 3.12
CA PRO A 259 -3.75 -25.98 3.26
C PRO A 259 -3.20 -25.35 1.97
N ASP A 260 -3.44 -25.97 0.81
CA ASP A 260 -3.00 -25.45 -0.48
C ASP A 260 -3.72 -24.14 -0.84
N ALA A 261 -5.01 -24.03 -0.53
CA ALA A 261 -5.78 -22.82 -0.74
C ALA A 261 -5.28 -21.69 0.18
N ARG A 262 -4.98 -21.99 1.44
CA ARG A 262 -4.42 -21.04 2.40
C ARG A 262 -3.08 -20.49 1.91
N GLU A 263 -2.20 -21.36 1.40
CA GLU A 263 -0.91 -20.94 0.84
C GLU A 263 -1.08 -20.07 -0.41
N ARG A 264 -2.06 -20.37 -1.27
CA ARG A 264 -2.34 -19.50 -2.44
C ARG A 264 -2.81 -18.11 -2.03
N ILE A 265 -3.74 -18.03 -1.09
CA ILE A 265 -4.31 -16.77 -0.58
C ILE A 265 -3.24 -15.95 0.14
N GLU A 266 -2.37 -16.57 0.94
CA GLU A 266 -1.27 -15.88 1.61
C GLU A 266 -0.23 -15.33 0.61
N ARG A 267 0.07 -16.07 -0.45
CA ARG A 267 0.91 -15.55 -1.55
C ARG A 267 0.25 -14.35 -2.24
N GLN A 268 -1.06 -14.39 -2.47
CA GLN A 268 -1.81 -13.27 -3.05
C GLN A 268 -1.75 -12.04 -2.15
N ARG A 269 -1.97 -12.21 -0.84
CA ARG A 269 -1.82 -11.15 0.18
C ARG A 269 -0.42 -10.53 0.14
N SER A 270 0.62 -11.37 0.15
CA SER A 270 2.01 -10.92 0.09
C SER A 270 2.32 -10.14 -1.19
N MET A 271 1.82 -10.60 -2.35
CA MET A 271 1.97 -9.89 -3.62
C MET A 271 1.25 -8.53 -3.60
N ARG A 272 0.06 -8.47 -3.02
CA ARG A 272 -0.71 -7.22 -2.91
C ARG A 272 -0.01 -6.20 -2.03
N ILE A 273 0.54 -6.62 -0.88
CA ILE A 273 1.38 -5.79 0.01
C ILE A 273 2.59 -5.24 -0.75
N ALA A 274 3.32 -6.10 -1.46
CA ALA A 274 4.49 -5.68 -2.24
C ALA A 274 4.11 -4.69 -3.36
N GLN A 275 2.97 -4.89 -4.02
CA GLN A 275 2.44 -3.99 -5.05
C GLN A 275 2.11 -2.61 -4.49
N LEU A 276 1.37 -2.54 -3.37
CA LEU A 276 1.01 -1.28 -2.71
C LEU A 276 2.25 -0.51 -2.27
N ARG A 277 3.25 -1.19 -1.69
CA ARG A 277 4.55 -0.59 -1.37
C ARG A 277 5.23 -0.01 -2.61
N ALA A 278 5.34 -0.79 -3.68
CA ALA A 278 6.01 -0.35 -4.90
C ALA A 278 5.31 0.86 -5.54
N GLN A 279 3.98 0.83 -5.62
CA GLN A 279 3.17 1.95 -6.11
C GLN A 279 3.30 3.18 -5.22
N GLY A 280 3.25 3.00 -3.88
CA GLY A 280 3.42 4.08 -2.92
C GLY A 280 4.77 4.77 -3.04
N VAL A 281 5.85 4.03 -3.28
CA VAL A 281 7.18 4.61 -3.54
C VAL A 281 7.23 5.33 -4.89
N ALA A 282 6.63 4.76 -5.93
CA ALA A 282 6.65 5.32 -7.28
C ALA A 282 5.97 6.70 -7.37
N VAL A 283 4.83 6.87 -6.70
CA VAL A 283 4.06 8.13 -6.75
C VAL A 283 4.70 9.28 -5.96
N LEU A 284 5.70 9.05 -5.09
CA LEU A 284 6.32 10.10 -4.26
C LEU A 284 6.91 11.26 -5.09
N GLY A 285 7.26 11.03 -6.36
CA GLY A 285 7.77 12.06 -7.26
C GLY A 285 6.70 12.84 -8.04
N GLU A 286 5.43 12.50 -7.87
CA GLU A 286 4.31 13.13 -8.58
C GLU A 286 3.75 14.34 -7.82
N PHE A 287 2.95 15.14 -8.51
CA PHE A 287 2.10 16.14 -7.85
C PHE A 287 1.15 15.42 -6.87
N ASP A 288 1.04 15.93 -5.64
CA ASP A 288 0.30 15.30 -4.53
C ASP A 288 0.76 13.87 -4.18
N GLY A 289 1.96 13.48 -4.62
CA GLY A 289 2.48 12.12 -4.44
C GLY A 289 2.56 11.66 -2.99
N ILE A 290 2.89 12.56 -2.05
CA ILE A 290 2.91 12.24 -0.62
C ILE A 290 1.52 11.85 -0.10
N ALA A 291 0.47 12.57 -0.52
CA ALA A 291 -0.90 12.25 -0.13
C ALA A 291 -1.34 10.89 -0.69
N LYS A 292 -1.04 10.62 -1.97
CA LYS A 292 -1.29 9.32 -2.62
C LYS A 292 -0.54 8.17 -1.92
N ALA A 293 0.74 8.36 -1.61
CA ALA A 293 1.55 7.35 -0.91
C ALA A 293 1.03 7.06 0.50
N ARG A 294 0.54 8.09 1.22
CA ARG A 294 -0.10 7.91 2.54
C ARG A 294 -1.41 7.12 2.45
N ALA A 295 -2.21 7.33 1.42
CA ALA A 295 -3.40 6.52 1.18
C ALA A 295 -3.02 5.05 0.95
N MET A 296 -2.03 4.79 0.06
CA MET A 296 -1.53 3.43 -0.19
C MET A 296 -0.91 2.78 1.06
N LEU A 297 -0.25 3.55 1.93
CA LEU A 297 0.22 3.05 3.22
C LEU A 297 -0.96 2.66 4.12
N GLY A 298 -2.05 3.42 4.12
CA GLY A 298 -3.28 3.08 4.83
C GLY A 298 -3.88 1.77 4.33
N ASP A 299 -3.94 1.56 3.02
CA ASP A 299 -4.41 0.32 2.39
C ASP A 299 -3.48 -0.86 2.76
N LEU A 300 -2.17 -0.65 2.66
CA LEU A 300 -1.17 -1.65 3.02
C LEU A 300 -1.27 -2.08 4.49
N LEU A 301 -1.46 -1.14 5.42
CA LEU A 301 -1.59 -1.42 6.85
C LEU A 301 -2.86 -2.19 7.22
N ARG A 302 -3.90 -2.20 6.37
CA ARG A 302 -5.07 -3.06 6.55
C ARG A 302 -4.78 -4.51 6.18
N LEU A 303 -3.83 -4.72 5.28
CA LEU A 303 -3.48 -6.05 4.78
C LEU A 303 -2.28 -6.66 5.52
N ALA A 304 -1.37 -5.83 6.02
CA ALA A 304 -0.11 -6.26 6.61
C ALA A 304 -0.25 -6.58 8.10
N GLU A 305 0.57 -7.50 8.59
CA GLU A 305 0.71 -7.74 10.01
C GLU A 305 1.46 -6.61 10.73
N PRO A 306 1.25 -6.44 12.04
CA PRO A 306 2.00 -5.45 12.81
C PRO A 306 3.52 -5.67 12.69
N GLY A 307 4.23 -4.62 12.25
CA GLY A 307 5.68 -4.68 12.05
C GLY A 307 6.14 -5.15 10.67
N ASP A 308 5.24 -5.26 9.71
CA ASP A 308 5.56 -5.63 8.33
C ASP A 308 6.67 -4.72 7.73
N PRO A 309 7.72 -5.31 7.14
CA PRO A 309 8.82 -4.55 6.55
C PRO A 309 8.40 -3.62 5.41
N ALA A 310 7.40 -4.00 4.59
CA ALA A 310 6.94 -3.19 3.47
C ALA A 310 6.22 -1.92 3.96
N ALA A 311 5.44 -2.03 5.04
CA ALA A 311 4.79 -0.89 5.69
C ALA A 311 5.83 0.06 6.30
N THR A 312 6.84 -0.50 6.95
CA THR A 312 7.94 0.27 7.56
C THR A 312 8.72 1.01 6.49
N GLU A 313 9.12 0.32 5.41
CA GLU A 313 9.84 0.94 4.29
C GLU A 313 9.04 2.07 3.65
N LEU A 314 7.75 1.84 3.35
CA LEU A 314 6.92 2.88 2.72
C LEU A 314 6.75 4.10 3.64
N ARG A 315 6.58 3.89 4.95
CA ARG A 315 6.53 4.98 5.94
C ARG A 315 7.82 5.79 5.93
N GLU A 316 8.97 5.13 6.01
CA GLU A 316 10.28 5.82 5.97
C GLU A 316 10.48 6.59 4.66
N ARG A 317 10.04 6.04 3.53
CA ARG A 317 10.11 6.72 2.24
C ARG A 317 9.22 7.96 2.18
N ILE A 318 8.02 7.89 2.76
CA ILE A 318 7.13 9.03 2.88
C ILE A 318 7.76 10.11 3.78
N ASP A 319 8.31 9.74 4.92
CA ASP A 319 8.96 10.67 5.85
C ASP A 319 10.17 11.35 5.18
N LEU A 320 11.00 10.59 4.49
CA LEU A 320 12.09 11.16 3.70
C LEU A 320 11.58 12.11 2.61
N ALA A 321 10.51 11.76 1.90
CA ALA A 321 9.95 12.61 0.84
C ALA A 321 9.37 13.91 1.38
N VAL A 322 8.79 13.91 2.58
CA VAL A 322 8.29 15.13 3.25
C VAL A 322 9.43 16.13 3.47
N HIS A 323 10.61 15.66 3.89
CA HIS A 323 11.73 16.53 4.26
C HIS A 323 12.71 16.81 3.11
N TYR A 324 12.85 15.88 2.14
CA TYR A 324 13.91 15.94 1.12
C TYR A 324 13.41 15.75 -0.32
N GLY A 325 12.11 15.57 -0.54
CA GLY A 325 11.60 15.21 -1.86
C GLY A 325 12.18 13.86 -2.31
N LEU A 326 12.83 13.82 -3.47
CA LEU A 326 13.46 12.61 -4.01
C LEU A 326 14.92 12.40 -3.54
N PHE A 327 15.43 13.29 -2.69
CA PHE A 327 16.82 13.24 -2.21
C PHE A 327 16.93 12.55 -0.85
N ARG A 328 18.19 12.32 -0.42
CA ARG A 328 18.53 11.80 0.91
C ARG A 328 19.56 12.72 1.57
N PRO A 329 19.57 12.82 2.90
CA PRO A 329 20.62 13.55 3.62
C PRO A 329 22.02 13.08 3.20
N GLY A 330 22.94 14.02 3.00
CA GLY A 330 24.31 13.74 2.57
C GLY A 330 24.45 13.33 1.09
N GLN A 331 23.36 13.23 0.34
CA GLN A 331 23.44 12.89 -1.09
C GLN A 331 24.09 14.03 -1.86
N MET A 332 25.15 13.68 -2.63
CA MET A 332 25.79 14.60 -3.57
C MET A 332 25.17 14.49 -4.97
N PHE A 333 24.98 15.62 -5.64
CA PHE A 333 24.47 15.68 -7.00
C PHE A 333 24.90 16.96 -7.73
N THR A 334 24.64 16.99 -9.03
CA THR A 334 24.81 18.20 -9.86
C THR A 334 23.64 18.27 -10.83
N ASP A 335 23.05 19.45 -11.03
CA ASP A 335 22.05 19.65 -12.07
C ASP A 335 22.70 19.86 -13.44
N ALA A 336 22.02 19.43 -14.51
CA ALA A 336 22.43 19.72 -15.87
C ALA A 336 22.09 21.19 -16.21
N LEU A 337 22.94 21.85 -17.01
CA LEU A 337 22.68 23.17 -17.53
C LEU A 337 22.11 23.07 -18.95
N GLU A 338 21.11 23.89 -19.28
CA GLU A 338 20.53 23.95 -20.65
C GLU A 338 21.59 24.26 -21.72
N THR A 339 22.57 25.11 -21.39
CA THR A 339 23.70 25.44 -22.27
C THR A 339 24.76 24.34 -22.37
N GLY A 340 24.53 23.21 -21.75
CA GLY A 340 25.46 22.08 -21.66
C GLY A 340 26.40 22.13 -20.47
N GLY A 341 26.87 20.95 -20.04
CA GLY A 341 27.70 20.79 -18.86
C GLY A 341 26.85 20.65 -17.59
N ARG A 342 27.51 20.80 -16.44
CA ARG A 342 26.90 20.64 -15.11
C ARG A 342 27.08 21.89 -14.26
N GLY A 343 26.09 22.14 -13.42
CA GLY A 343 26.12 23.15 -12.36
C GLY A 343 27.10 22.78 -11.24
N PRO A 344 27.12 23.55 -10.15
CA PRO A 344 27.97 23.28 -9.00
C PRO A 344 27.62 21.93 -8.38
N ARG A 345 28.59 21.32 -7.71
CA ARG A 345 28.39 20.10 -6.93
C ARG A 345 27.67 20.47 -5.63
N MET A 346 26.50 19.88 -5.42
CA MET A 346 25.63 20.14 -4.28
C MET A 346 25.65 18.96 -3.34
N VAL A 347 25.44 19.19 -2.06
CA VAL A 347 25.17 18.17 -1.05
C VAL A 347 23.89 18.50 -0.29
N VAL A 348 23.08 17.48 0.02
CA VAL A 348 21.83 17.62 0.78
C VAL A 348 22.14 17.76 2.25
N VAL A 349 21.87 18.93 2.81
CA VAL A 349 21.99 19.26 4.24
C VAL A 349 20.74 18.74 4.97
N PRO A 350 20.89 18.00 6.09
CA PRO A 350 19.76 17.46 6.84
C PRO A 350 18.82 18.54 7.35
N HIS A 351 17.51 18.21 7.45
CA HIS A 351 16.58 18.99 8.27
C HIS A 351 16.95 18.85 9.76
N GLY A 352 16.52 19.76 10.59
CA GLY A 352 16.82 19.70 12.02
C GLY A 352 16.71 21.06 12.68
N ALA A 353 17.31 21.21 13.84
CA ALA A 353 17.30 22.46 14.57
C ALA A 353 18.67 22.74 15.20
N PHE A 354 18.97 24.02 15.43
CA PHE A 354 20.18 24.46 16.12
C PHE A 354 19.97 25.79 16.84
N THR A 355 20.90 26.09 17.70
CA THR A 355 20.96 27.42 18.38
C THR A 355 21.90 28.35 17.61
N MET A 356 21.32 29.35 16.94
CA MET A 356 22.03 30.39 16.18
C MET A 356 22.52 31.51 17.08
N GLY A 357 23.71 32.03 16.78
CA GLY A 357 24.31 33.15 17.49
C GLY A 357 25.26 32.75 18.61
N ALA A 358 25.87 33.74 19.26
CA ALA A 358 26.85 33.56 20.34
C ALA A 358 26.19 33.66 21.71
N PRO A 359 26.56 32.80 22.68
CA PRO A 359 26.23 33.00 24.10
C PRO A 359 26.92 34.21 24.67
N ASP A 360 26.41 34.75 25.80
CA ASP A 360 26.93 35.99 26.40
C ASP A 360 28.37 35.90 26.85
N ASN A 361 28.83 34.70 27.19
CA ASN A 361 30.19 34.41 27.67
C ASN A 361 31.18 33.96 26.57
N GLU A 362 30.79 33.93 25.30
CA GLU A 362 31.69 33.53 24.22
C GLU A 362 32.75 34.61 23.99
N ARG A 363 34.02 34.24 24.13
CA ARG A 363 35.13 35.15 23.97
C ARG A 363 35.25 35.67 22.54
N GLY A 364 35.38 37.00 22.38
CA GLY A 364 35.49 37.66 21.09
C GLY A 364 34.16 37.85 20.38
N SER A 365 33.02 37.44 20.97
CA SER A 365 31.70 37.72 20.44
C SER A 365 31.26 39.15 20.63
N THR A 366 30.31 39.58 19.79
CA THR A 366 29.76 40.95 19.81
C THR A 366 28.24 40.93 20.04
N ASP A 367 27.65 42.07 20.38
CA ASP A 367 26.20 42.23 20.54
C ASP A 367 25.43 41.96 19.24
N HIS A 368 26.09 42.08 18.10
CA HIS A 368 25.49 41.78 16.79
C HIS A 368 25.14 40.31 16.61
N GLU A 369 25.78 39.40 17.33
CA GLU A 369 25.60 37.96 17.30
C GLU A 369 24.53 37.47 18.29
N ARG A 370 23.79 38.40 18.94
CA ARG A 370 22.86 38.13 20.04
C ARG A 370 21.46 38.70 19.81
N PRO A 371 20.44 38.23 20.54
CA PRO A 371 20.48 37.07 21.44
C PRO A 371 20.57 35.76 20.67
N GLN A 372 21.07 34.70 21.36
CA GLN A 372 20.94 33.35 20.81
C GLN A 372 19.47 33.00 20.54
N ARG A 373 19.22 32.21 19.51
CA ARG A 373 17.87 31.83 19.10
C ARG A 373 17.85 30.41 18.52
N ASN A 374 16.78 29.68 18.80
CA ASN A 374 16.57 28.38 18.19
C ASN A 374 15.94 28.53 16.80
N ILE A 375 16.52 27.88 15.81
CA ILE A 375 16.05 27.81 14.43
C ILE A 375 15.77 26.35 14.11
N SER A 376 14.64 26.10 13.44
CA SER A 376 14.29 24.79 12.88
C SER A 376 14.19 24.84 11.37
N PHE A 377 14.61 23.77 10.75
CA PHE A 377 14.47 23.49 9.33
C PHE A 377 13.52 22.33 9.18
N ASP A 378 12.29 22.58 8.73
CA ASP A 378 11.28 21.54 8.50
C ASP A 378 11.61 20.68 7.28
N ARG A 379 12.40 21.25 6.37
CA ARG A 379 12.92 20.58 5.19
C ARG A 379 14.42 20.76 5.09
N GLY A 380 15.10 19.74 4.55
CA GLY A 380 16.48 19.88 4.13
C GLY A 380 16.61 20.80 2.91
N PHE A 381 17.82 21.23 2.65
CA PHE A 381 18.19 22.04 1.48
C PHE A 381 19.49 21.50 0.88
N ALA A 382 19.78 21.80 -0.36
CA ALA A 382 21.08 21.46 -0.91
C ALA A 382 21.99 22.69 -0.92
N MET A 383 23.24 22.54 -0.45
CA MET A 383 24.26 23.58 -0.44
C MET A 383 25.41 23.18 -1.37
N ALA A 384 25.99 24.15 -2.06
CA ALA A 384 27.19 23.92 -2.85
C ALA A 384 28.35 23.45 -1.95
N VAL A 385 29.02 22.37 -2.38
CA VAL A 385 30.11 21.72 -1.64
C VAL A 385 31.25 22.68 -1.33
N THR A 386 31.50 23.64 -2.24
CA THR A 386 32.52 24.66 -2.14
C THR A 386 31.92 26.05 -2.46
N GLU A 387 32.69 27.10 -2.28
CA GLU A 387 32.41 28.41 -2.85
C GLU A 387 32.35 28.33 -4.38
N VAL A 388 31.65 29.27 -5.03
CA VAL A 388 31.65 29.39 -6.48
C VAL A 388 33.06 29.74 -6.96
N SER A 389 33.59 28.91 -7.86
CA SER A 389 34.90 29.09 -8.44
C SER A 389 34.93 30.14 -9.54
N VAL A 390 36.11 30.69 -9.81
CA VAL A 390 36.32 31.57 -10.97
C VAL A 390 35.95 30.91 -12.30
N GLY A 391 36.13 29.58 -12.40
CA GLY A 391 35.73 28.78 -13.58
C GLY A 391 34.20 28.73 -13.78
N GLU A 392 33.46 28.56 -12.70
CA GLU A 392 31.99 28.55 -12.71
C GLU A 392 31.43 29.93 -13.01
N PHE A 393 31.97 30.98 -12.38
CA PHE A 393 31.55 32.35 -12.65
C PHE A 393 31.90 32.80 -14.08
N ARG A 394 33.02 32.35 -14.64
CA ARG A 394 33.38 32.59 -16.05
C ARG A 394 32.37 32.02 -17.03
N ARG A 395 31.82 30.83 -16.75
CA ARG A 395 30.75 30.26 -17.57
C ARG A 395 29.52 31.16 -17.60
N PHE A 396 29.11 31.66 -16.44
CA PHE A 396 28.02 32.63 -16.34
C PHE A 396 28.29 33.91 -17.17
N ILE A 397 29.47 34.53 -16.98
CA ILE A 397 29.85 35.74 -17.74
C ILE A 397 29.83 35.48 -19.24
N ASN A 398 30.40 34.35 -19.70
CA ASN A 398 30.45 34.00 -21.11
C ASN A 398 29.05 33.73 -21.70
N ALA A 399 28.15 33.14 -20.93
CA ALA A 399 26.79 32.82 -21.37
C ALA A 399 25.88 34.05 -21.44
N THR A 400 26.12 35.06 -20.58
CA THR A 400 25.18 36.18 -20.41
C THR A 400 25.73 37.54 -20.87
N GLY A 401 27.04 37.70 -20.98
CA GLY A 401 27.68 38.99 -21.19
C GLY A 401 27.53 39.94 -19.99
N PHE A 402 27.14 39.43 -18.83
CA PHE A 402 26.93 40.23 -17.62
C PHE A 402 28.19 41.02 -17.25
N GLN A 403 28.02 42.25 -16.81
CA GLN A 403 29.11 43.15 -16.39
C GLN A 403 29.09 43.31 -14.85
N PRO A 404 29.95 42.59 -14.11
CA PRO A 404 30.02 42.67 -12.64
C PRO A 404 30.38 44.07 -12.13
N ARG A 405 30.05 44.37 -10.90
CA ARG A 405 30.20 45.68 -10.25
C ARG A 405 31.64 46.20 -10.35
N ALA A 406 32.63 45.38 -10.06
CA ALA A 406 34.04 45.78 -10.14
C ALA A 406 34.49 46.13 -11.56
N VAL A 407 33.95 45.45 -12.59
CA VAL A 407 34.19 45.79 -14.02
C VAL A 407 33.56 47.13 -14.34
N ARG A 408 32.29 47.34 -14.02
CA ARG A 408 31.55 48.60 -14.34
C ARG A 408 32.19 49.82 -13.67
N ARG A 409 32.71 49.69 -12.44
CA ARG A 409 33.33 50.82 -11.75
C ARG A 409 34.84 50.92 -11.90
N GLY A 410 35.49 49.94 -12.53
CA GLY A 410 36.91 49.93 -12.92
C GLY A 410 37.89 49.66 -11.76
N PHE A 411 37.45 49.24 -10.58
CA PHE A 411 38.32 48.96 -9.43
C PHE A 411 37.68 47.99 -8.43
N SER A 412 38.53 47.40 -7.57
CA SER A 412 38.13 46.65 -6.40
C SER A 412 39.16 46.84 -5.26
N MET A 413 38.82 46.42 -4.02
CA MET A 413 39.74 46.38 -2.91
C MET A 413 40.62 45.14 -3.00
N ALA A 414 41.91 45.30 -3.21
CA ALA A 414 42.91 44.24 -3.34
C ALA A 414 44.01 44.37 -2.31
N TRP A 415 44.67 43.25 -2.00
CA TRP A 415 45.83 43.24 -1.11
C TRP A 415 47.03 43.93 -1.79
N ASP A 416 47.60 44.92 -1.09
CA ASP A 416 48.88 45.53 -1.49
C ASP A 416 50.02 45.01 -0.61
N ALA A 417 50.92 44.24 -1.19
CA ALA A 417 52.05 43.65 -0.51
C ALA A 417 53.02 44.71 0.07
N ARG A 418 53.06 45.91 -0.49
CA ARG A 418 53.95 47.00 -0.01
C ARG A 418 53.46 47.61 1.30
N SER A 419 52.22 47.98 1.33
CA SER A 419 51.62 48.54 2.54
C SER A 419 51.17 47.50 3.58
N GLY A 420 50.89 46.27 3.13
CA GLY A 420 50.30 45.24 3.98
C GLY A 420 48.84 45.50 4.30
N ASN A 421 48.12 46.22 3.43
CA ASN A 421 46.74 46.60 3.62
C ASN A 421 45.90 46.28 2.39
N PHE A 422 44.58 46.30 2.52
CA PHE A 422 43.66 46.29 1.41
C PHE A 422 43.47 47.70 0.87
N VAL A 423 43.81 47.90 -0.41
CA VAL A 423 43.77 49.19 -1.07
C VAL A 423 42.88 49.16 -2.32
N ARG A 424 42.36 50.31 -2.67
CA ARG A 424 41.65 50.46 -3.97
C ARG A 424 42.62 50.25 -5.13
N SER A 425 42.37 49.20 -5.94
CA SER A 425 43.24 48.82 -7.05
C SER A 425 42.43 48.85 -8.37
N SER A 426 42.95 49.63 -9.34
CA SER A 426 42.30 49.76 -10.67
C SER A 426 42.45 48.48 -11.49
N ARG A 427 41.45 48.20 -12.34
CA ARG A 427 41.39 47.03 -13.25
C ARG A 427 41.37 45.67 -12.54
N VAL A 428 41.05 45.66 -11.25
CA VAL A 428 40.83 44.44 -10.47
C VAL A 428 39.34 44.12 -10.51
N ALA A 429 39.02 42.86 -10.87
CA ALA A 429 37.67 42.36 -11.02
C ALA A 429 37.59 40.86 -10.69
N TRP A 430 36.47 40.22 -10.89
CA TRP A 430 36.18 38.81 -10.58
C TRP A 430 37.22 37.80 -11.13
N SER A 431 37.94 38.12 -12.22
CA SER A 431 38.98 37.30 -12.84
C SER A 431 40.39 37.57 -12.28
N SER A 432 40.49 38.43 -11.28
CA SER A 432 41.75 38.76 -10.60
C SER A 432 41.90 38.00 -9.30
N GLY A 433 43.14 37.70 -8.94
CA GLY A 433 43.49 37.17 -7.65
C GLY A 433 43.47 38.25 -6.55
N PHE A 434 43.71 37.84 -5.29
CA PHE A 434 43.61 38.71 -4.10
C PHE A 434 44.54 39.96 -4.15
N ALA A 435 45.69 39.87 -4.84
CA ALA A 435 46.62 40.97 -5.02
C ALA A 435 46.48 41.62 -6.42
N GLY A 436 45.43 41.37 -7.17
CA GLY A 436 45.10 42.01 -8.44
C GLY A 436 45.67 41.36 -9.70
N GLY A 437 46.48 40.32 -9.60
CA GLY A 437 46.98 39.56 -10.77
C GLY A 437 45.90 38.62 -11.35
N ARG A 438 46.23 37.94 -12.43
CA ARG A 438 45.35 36.92 -13.03
C ARG A 438 45.25 35.71 -12.11
N THR A 439 44.07 35.10 -12.01
CA THR A 439 43.83 33.95 -11.09
C THR A 439 43.46 32.67 -11.85
N ALA A 440 43.64 31.52 -11.23
CA ALA A 440 43.32 30.21 -11.76
C ALA A 440 41.78 29.95 -11.71
N SER A 441 41.34 28.95 -12.44
CA SER A 441 39.88 28.64 -12.55
C SER A 441 39.27 27.98 -11.31
N ASP A 442 40.09 27.32 -10.53
CA ASP A 442 39.75 26.59 -9.31
C ASP A 442 39.80 27.44 -8.02
N MET A 443 40.20 28.68 -8.15
CA MET A 443 40.15 29.64 -7.04
C MET A 443 38.71 30.10 -6.77
N PRO A 444 38.36 30.46 -5.53
CA PRO A 444 37.08 31.07 -5.22
C PRO A 444 36.93 32.40 -5.98
N VAL A 445 35.75 32.67 -6.51
CA VAL A 445 35.47 33.97 -7.12
C VAL A 445 35.38 35.04 -6.05
N ILE A 446 36.23 36.04 -6.15
CA ILE A 446 36.29 37.22 -5.28
C ILE A 446 36.09 38.49 -6.07
N HIS A 447 36.10 39.65 -5.42
CA HIS A 447 35.85 40.95 -6.08
C HIS A 447 34.45 41.05 -6.71
N VAL A 448 33.48 40.28 -6.16
CA VAL A 448 32.08 40.25 -6.55
C VAL A 448 31.21 40.89 -5.48
N SER A 449 30.22 41.66 -5.86
CA SER A 449 29.20 42.23 -4.98
C SER A 449 28.07 41.21 -4.73
N VAL A 450 27.20 41.49 -3.77
CA VAL A 450 25.99 40.64 -3.54
C VAL A 450 25.07 40.65 -4.77
N GLU A 451 25.01 41.78 -5.51
CA GLU A 451 24.24 41.87 -6.77
C GLU A 451 24.82 40.98 -7.88
N ASP A 452 26.14 40.85 -7.93
CA ASP A 452 26.83 39.96 -8.90
C ASP A 452 26.55 38.48 -8.52
N ALA A 453 26.57 38.17 -7.23
CA ALA A 453 26.21 36.84 -6.71
C ALA A 453 24.73 36.51 -6.99
N GLN A 454 23.82 37.47 -6.78
CA GLN A 454 22.40 37.28 -7.09
C GLN A 454 22.17 37.05 -8.59
N ALA A 455 22.85 37.81 -9.46
CA ALA A 455 22.74 37.59 -10.91
C ALA A 455 23.24 36.21 -11.35
N TYR A 456 24.27 35.67 -10.67
CA TYR A 456 24.75 34.31 -10.91
C TYR A 456 23.70 33.26 -10.52
N VAL A 457 23.08 33.36 -9.33
CA VAL A 457 22.08 32.39 -8.89
C VAL A 457 20.79 32.45 -9.71
N ASP A 458 20.40 33.63 -10.18
CA ASP A 458 19.26 33.83 -11.09
C ASP A 458 19.51 33.14 -12.44
N TRP A 459 20.72 33.33 -13.02
CA TRP A 459 21.15 32.62 -14.21
C TRP A 459 21.16 31.09 -13.99
N LEU A 460 21.74 30.63 -12.90
CA LEU A 460 21.82 29.20 -12.59
C LEU A 460 20.42 28.59 -12.43
N SER A 461 19.49 29.33 -11.83
CA SER A 461 18.10 28.92 -11.72
C SER A 461 17.43 28.76 -13.10
N GLN A 462 17.66 29.71 -14.01
CA GLN A 462 17.14 29.64 -15.37
C GLN A 462 17.75 28.46 -16.14
N GLN A 463 19.06 28.23 -15.98
CA GLN A 463 19.78 27.16 -16.69
C GLN A 463 19.41 25.75 -16.24
N THR A 464 18.87 25.60 -15.04
CA THR A 464 18.57 24.28 -14.44
C THR A 464 17.07 24.01 -14.30
N GLY A 465 16.23 25.05 -14.43
CA GLY A 465 14.81 24.99 -14.10
C GLY A 465 14.57 24.71 -12.59
N ARG A 466 15.58 24.95 -11.75
CA ARG A 466 15.54 24.72 -10.31
C ARG A 466 15.77 26.03 -9.58
N ARG A 467 15.23 26.13 -8.35
CA ARG A 467 15.39 27.33 -7.55
C ARG A 467 16.73 27.33 -6.83
N TYR A 468 17.69 28.05 -7.36
CA TYR A 468 18.97 28.39 -6.73
C TYR A 468 18.88 29.78 -6.11
N ARG A 469 19.59 30.00 -5.03
CA ARG A 469 19.66 31.26 -4.29
C ARG A 469 20.92 31.34 -3.44
N LEU A 470 21.21 32.51 -2.88
CA LEU A 470 22.17 32.60 -1.80
C LEU A 470 21.64 31.91 -0.54
N PRO A 471 22.50 31.32 0.31
CA PRO A 471 22.09 30.80 1.60
C PRO A 471 21.49 31.93 2.46
N SER A 472 20.53 31.61 3.33
CA SER A 472 20.22 32.48 4.44
C SER A 472 21.36 32.45 5.46
N GLU A 473 21.46 33.47 6.30
CA GLU A 473 22.43 33.53 7.40
C GLU A 473 22.27 32.31 8.33
N ALA A 474 21.03 31.89 8.60
CA ALA A 474 20.72 30.73 9.40
C ALA A 474 21.18 29.42 8.73
N GLU A 475 20.96 29.25 7.43
CA GLU A 475 21.45 28.07 6.68
C GLU A 475 22.96 27.98 6.68
N PHE A 476 23.64 29.11 6.54
CA PHE A 476 25.09 29.16 6.57
C PHE A 476 25.64 28.74 7.94
N GLU A 477 25.13 29.33 9.04
CA GLU A 477 25.58 28.99 10.40
C GLU A 477 25.23 27.55 10.78
N TYR A 478 24.06 27.06 10.36
CA TYR A 478 23.65 25.66 10.56
C TYR A 478 24.62 24.69 9.89
N ALA A 479 24.94 24.94 8.63
CA ALA A 479 25.90 24.14 7.86
C ALA A 479 27.33 24.20 8.42
N LEU A 480 27.72 25.36 8.94
CA LEU A 480 29.02 25.57 9.55
C LEU A 480 29.15 24.83 10.88
N ARG A 481 28.11 24.90 11.75
CA ARG A 481 28.11 24.30 13.08
C ARG A 481 27.93 22.80 13.09
N MET A 482 27.15 22.23 12.17
CA MET A 482 26.80 20.81 12.18
C MET A 482 26.30 20.28 13.55
N GLY A 483 25.49 21.07 14.26
CA GLY A 483 24.99 20.73 15.59
C GLY A 483 25.92 21.05 16.75
N THR A 484 27.15 21.56 16.51
CA THR A 484 28.06 21.99 17.59
C THR A 484 27.58 23.31 18.21
N GLY A 485 27.80 23.45 19.53
CA GLY A 485 27.56 24.69 20.26
C GLY A 485 28.83 25.50 20.57
N THR A 486 29.98 25.08 20.03
CA THR A 486 31.30 25.64 20.30
C THR A 486 31.58 26.91 19.49
N ALA A 487 32.59 27.69 19.93
CA ALA A 487 32.97 28.94 19.24
C ALA A 487 33.38 28.68 17.76
N PHE A 488 34.10 27.61 17.50
CA PHE A 488 34.52 27.22 16.17
C PHE A 488 33.89 25.87 15.78
N PRO A 489 33.79 25.52 14.50
CA PRO A 489 33.23 24.23 14.08
C PRO A 489 34.02 23.01 14.57
N TRP A 490 35.31 23.18 14.86
CA TRP A 490 36.20 22.13 15.39
C TRP A 490 36.31 22.13 16.95
N GLY A 491 35.59 22.99 17.65
CA GLY A 491 35.64 23.14 19.12
C GLY A 491 36.07 24.54 19.58
N ASP A 492 36.65 24.64 20.77
CA ASP A 492 37.06 25.92 21.38
C ASP A 492 38.57 26.18 21.32
N GLY A 493 39.32 25.30 20.66
CA GLY A 493 40.78 25.37 20.58
C GLY A 493 41.33 25.87 19.26
N GLU A 494 42.64 25.60 19.07
CA GLU A 494 43.32 25.88 17.79
C GLU A 494 42.77 24.98 16.67
N PRO A 495 42.73 25.48 15.41
CA PRO A 495 42.25 24.70 14.29
C PRO A 495 43.15 23.45 14.06
N PRO A 496 42.58 22.29 13.81
CA PRO A 496 43.33 21.11 13.37
C PRO A 496 44.09 21.37 12.07
N GLU A 497 45.20 20.70 11.87
CA GLU A 497 45.95 20.79 10.63
C GLU A 497 45.08 20.37 9.42
N GLY A 498 45.11 21.16 8.36
CA GLY A 498 44.33 20.93 7.14
C GLY A 498 42.84 21.19 7.25
N SER A 499 42.34 21.81 8.35
CA SER A 499 40.91 22.10 8.55
C SER A 499 40.41 23.32 7.79
N GLY A 500 41.26 24.22 7.34
CA GLY A 500 40.83 25.41 6.58
C GLY A 500 41.94 26.39 6.30
N ASN A 501 41.63 27.40 5.51
CA ASN A 501 42.54 28.50 5.21
C ASN A 501 42.28 29.65 6.20
N PHE A 502 43.17 29.78 7.20
CA PHE A 502 43.08 30.77 8.30
C PHE A 502 44.38 31.55 8.45
N THR A 503 44.34 32.65 9.14
CA THR A 503 45.56 33.37 9.55
C THR A 503 46.35 32.52 10.54
N GLY A 504 47.48 31.97 10.13
CA GLY A 504 48.39 31.22 10.98
C GLY A 504 49.60 32.01 11.45
N SER A 505 50.04 31.85 12.70
CA SER A 505 51.21 32.55 13.22
C SER A 505 52.53 32.16 12.52
N ARG A 506 52.53 30.99 11.86
CA ARG A 506 53.67 30.50 11.07
C ARG A 506 53.66 30.88 9.59
N ASP A 507 52.54 31.46 9.10
CA ASP A 507 52.45 31.88 7.70
C ASP A 507 53.27 33.13 7.45
N ARG A 508 53.85 33.20 6.23
CA ARG A 508 54.65 34.33 5.79
C ARG A 508 54.23 34.72 4.36
N SER A 509 54.09 36.04 4.15
CA SER A 509 53.93 36.54 2.80
C SER A 509 55.25 36.32 2.01
N THR A 510 55.18 36.45 0.69
CA THR A 510 56.39 36.47 -0.18
C THR A 510 57.37 37.56 0.22
N GLY A 511 56.91 38.63 0.88
CA GLY A 511 57.75 39.71 1.43
C GLY A 511 58.12 39.52 2.89
N GLY A 512 57.92 38.35 3.49
CA GLY A 512 58.30 38.04 4.89
C GLY A 512 57.36 38.59 5.97
N ARG A 513 56.21 39.17 5.63
CA ARG A 513 55.21 39.65 6.61
C ARG A 513 54.55 38.47 7.30
N SER A 514 54.17 38.66 8.56
CA SER A 514 53.40 37.76 9.40
C SER A 514 52.11 38.42 9.83
N TRP A 515 51.14 37.62 10.21
CA TRP A 515 49.90 38.06 10.84
C TRP A 515 50.14 38.49 12.28
N SER A 516 49.56 39.60 12.71
CA SER A 516 49.69 40.11 14.11
C SER A 516 48.67 39.46 15.03
N ASN A 517 47.48 39.08 14.52
CA ASN A 517 46.46 38.36 15.26
C ASN A 517 46.09 37.12 14.44
N ALA A 518 46.56 35.98 14.89
CA ALA A 518 46.55 34.72 14.19
C ALA A 518 46.39 33.55 15.15
N PHE A 519 45.96 32.40 14.66
CA PHE A 519 45.97 31.15 15.38
C PHE A 519 47.39 30.74 15.71
N SER A 520 47.63 30.42 16.98
CA SER A 520 48.97 30.04 17.48
C SER A 520 49.38 28.70 16.84
N ASN A 521 50.66 28.60 16.42
CA ASN A 521 51.22 27.40 15.84
C ASN A 521 50.50 26.82 14.61
N TYR A 522 49.59 27.58 13.99
CA TYR A 522 48.90 27.19 12.78
C TYR A 522 49.61 27.67 11.52
N SER A 523 49.49 26.89 10.45
CA SER A 523 49.89 27.25 9.08
C SER A 523 49.12 26.37 8.09
N ASP A 524 48.54 26.97 7.10
CA ASP A 524 47.86 26.28 5.99
C ASP A 524 48.69 26.29 4.68
N GLY A 525 49.83 26.96 4.69
CA GLY A 525 50.72 27.11 3.54
C GLY A 525 50.33 28.15 2.53
N HIS A 526 49.28 28.95 2.80
CA HIS A 526 48.78 29.96 1.91
C HIS A 526 48.90 31.37 2.53
N TRP A 527 49.23 32.36 1.68
CA TRP A 527 49.13 33.80 2.01
C TRP A 527 48.14 34.46 1.09
N GLY A 528 46.91 34.01 1.09
CA GLY A 528 45.85 34.39 0.22
C GLY A 528 44.80 33.28 0.16
N PRO A 529 43.74 33.43 -0.61
CA PRO A 529 42.80 32.33 -0.83
C PRO A 529 43.49 31.09 -1.39
N ALA A 530 43.02 29.92 -1.01
CA ALA A 530 43.39 28.64 -1.59
C ALA A 530 42.37 28.21 -2.66
N PRO A 531 42.72 27.27 -3.57
CA PRO A 531 41.74 26.68 -4.47
C PRO A 531 40.57 26.07 -3.67
N VAL A 532 39.35 26.18 -4.20
CA VAL A 532 38.15 25.70 -3.52
C VAL A 532 38.23 24.20 -3.22
N GLY A 533 37.84 23.77 -2.03
CA GLY A 533 37.89 22.38 -1.60
C GLY A 533 39.30 21.84 -1.30
N SER A 534 40.27 22.70 -1.04
CA SER A 534 41.65 22.29 -0.73
C SER A 534 41.81 21.70 0.68
N PHE A 535 40.88 22.01 1.59
CA PHE A 535 40.89 21.57 2.97
C PHE A 535 39.82 20.53 3.25
N SER A 536 39.87 19.92 4.44
CA SER A 536 38.96 18.87 4.83
C SER A 536 37.50 19.34 4.81
N ALA A 537 36.62 18.52 4.25
CA ALA A 537 35.19 18.75 4.37
C ALA A 537 34.71 18.48 5.79
N ASN A 538 33.63 19.15 6.17
CA ASN A 538 32.91 18.77 7.37
C ASN A 538 32.13 17.44 7.17
N GLU A 539 31.48 16.92 8.23
CA GLU A 539 30.77 15.62 8.17
C GLU A 539 29.62 15.60 7.14
N TRP A 540 29.10 16.76 6.75
CA TRP A 540 28.09 16.88 5.69
C TRP A 540 28.68 17.01 4.29
N GLY A 541 30.02 16.97 4.16
CA GLY A 541 30.72 17.05 2.88
C GLY A 541 30.90 18.49 2.35
N LEU A 542 30.78 19.52 3.21
CA LEU A 542 30.97 20.92 2.87
C LEU A 542 32.38 21.38 3.21
N HIS A 543 33.06 22.02 2.27
CA HIS A 543 34.38 22.60 2.44
C HIS A 543 34.33 24.12 2.68
N ASP A 544 35.35 24.64 3.31
CA ASP A 544 35.70 26.06 3.37
C ASP A 544 34.57 26.99 3.92
N LEU A 545 33.64 26.44 4.76
CA LEU A 545 32.62 27.25 5.43
C LEU A 545 33.23 28.18 6.51
N ALA A 546 34.35 27.79 7.07
CA ALA A 546 35.16 28.65 7.92
C ALA A 546 36.48 28.95 7.20
N GLY A 547 36.86 30.21 7.08
CA GLY A 547 38.09 30.64 6.43
C GLY A 547 37.97 30.79 4.91
N ASN A 548 39.05 30.68 4.19
CA ASN A 548 39.24 30.91 2.77
C ASN A 548 38.68 32.26 2.30
N VAL A 549 37.38 32.38 1.99
CA VAL A 549 36.74 33.66 1.72
C VAL A 549 35.46 33.83 2.55
N SER A 550 35.20 35.04 3.04
CA SER A 550 33.89 35.36 3.59
C SER A 550 32.85 35.30 2.50
N GLU A 551 31.64 34.87 2.87
CA GLU A 551 30.62 34.60 1.88
C GLU A 551 29.38 35.48 2.05
N TRP A 552 28.88 36.00 0.92
CA TRP A 552 27.62 36.69 0.87
C TRP A 552 26.47 35.75 1.22
N VAL A 553 25.60 36.18 2.15
CA VAL A 553 24.31 35.53 2.39
C VAL A 553 23.15 36.44 1.98
N ALA A 554 21.95 35.90 1.93
CA ALA A 554 20.78 36.64 1.43
C ALA A 554 20.26 37.71 2.41
N ASP A 555 20.68 37.66 3.67
CA ASP A 555 20.16 38.50 4.76
C ASP A 555 20.66 39.93 4.68
N CYS A 556 19.75 40.87 4.95
CA CYS A 556 20.11 42.23 5.27
C CYS A 556 20.81 42.31 6.64
N TRP A 557 21.73 43.26 6.77
CA TRP A 557 22.34 43.52 8.06
C TRP A 557 21.36 44.14 9.08
N HIS A 558 21.36 43.59 10.28
CA HIS A 558 20.69 44.09 11.48
C HIS A 558 21.67 44.03 12.65
N ASP A 559 21.66 45.06 13.50
CA ASP A 559 22.62 45.18 14.59
C ASP A 559 22.43 44.16 15.73
N SER A 560 21.38 43.36 15.67
CA SER A 560 21.15 42.25 16.60
C SER A 560 20.10 41.29 16.06
N TYR A 561 19.99 40.10 16.63
CA TYR A 561 18.93 39.12 16.30
C TYR A 561 17.59 39.41 17.02
N ARG A 562 17.47 40.54 17.72
CA ARG A 562 16.18 40.95 18.26
C ARG A 562 15.17 41.15 17.13
N ARG A 563 14.03 40.50 17.23
CA ARG A 563 12.96 40.52 16.20
C ARG A 563 13.32 39.82 14.88
N ALA A 564 14.40 39.04 14.81
CA ALA A 564 14.70 38.24 13.65
C ALA A 564 13.57 37.18 13.37
N PRO A 565 13.32 36.77 12.14
CA PRO A 565 12.38 35.70 11.79
C PRO A 565 12.66 34.45 12.63
N ARG A 566 11.62 33.72 13.04
CA ARG A 566 11.79 32.49 13.85
C ARG A 566 12.09 31.27 13.03
N ASP A 567 11.88 31.35 11.73
CA ASP A 567 12.22 30.34 10.75
C ASP A 567 13.64 30.53 10.19
N ALA A 568 14.05 29.64 9.32
CA ALA A 568 15.35 29.70 8.66
C ALA A 568 15.40 30.66 7.44
N ALA A 569 14.32 31.37 7.15
CA ALA A 569 14.26 32.29 6.03
C ALA A 569 15.21 33.47 6.19
N ALA A 570 15.74 33.95 5.08
CA ALA A 570 16.59 35.15 5.09
C ALA A 570 15.82 36.40 5.58
N TRP A 571 16.43 37.16 6.47
CA TRP A 571 15.86 38.40 7.00
C TRP A 571 16.08 39.55 6.02
N VAL A 572 15.16 39.76 5.10
CA VAL A 572 15.25 40.75 4.03
C VAL A 572 14.28 41.91 4.26
N ASN A 573 14.78 43.14 4.15
CA ASN A 573 13.97 44.34 4.18
C ASN A 573 13.94 45.03 2.80
N PRO A 574 12.83 45.62 2.39
CA PRO A 574 12.77 46.42 1.18
C PRO A 574 13.81 47.55 1.21
N GLY A 575 14.61 47.66 0.14
CA GLY A 575 15.62 48.71 0.03
C GLY A 575 16.91 48.51 0.83
N CYS A 576 17.16 47.28 1.25
CA CYS A 576 18.40 46.85 1.90
C CYS A 576 19.66 47.34 1.17
N ARG A 577 20.54 47.99 1.89
CA ARG A 577 21.83 48.50 1.36
C ARG A 577 23.03 47.78 1.93
N THR A 578 22.89 47.18 3.06
CA THR A 578 23.95 46.48 3.78
C THR A 578 23.50 45.04 4.00
N TYR A 579 24.33 44.12 3.60
CA TYR A 579 24.11 42.66 3.68
C TYR A 579 25.06 42.01 4.66
N VAL A 580 24.76 40.78 5.03
CA VAL A 580 25.60 40.00 5.93
C VAL A 580 26.64 39.21 5.11
N ILE A 581 27.87 39.16 5.62
CA ILE A 581 28.92 38.22 5.23
C ILE A 581 29.26 37.30 6.39
N ARG A 582 29.62 36.04 6.09
CA ARG A 582 29.85 34.98 7.08
C ARG A 582 31.16 34.21 6.80
N GLY A 583 31.58 33.39 7.77
CA GLY A 583 32.65 32.38 7.61
C GLY A 583 34.06 32.86 7.90
N GLY A 584 34.32 34.18 7.90
CA GLY A 584 35.70 34.70 7.93
C GLY A 584 36.42 34.49 6.61
N ALA A 585 37.67 34.86 6.49
CA ALA A 585 38.48 34.74 5.28
C ALA A 585 39.94 34.45 5.61
N TRP A 586 40.75 34.13 4.60
CA TRP A 586 42.20 33.93 4.67
C TRP A 586 42.99 35.02 5.40
N ALA A 587 42.41 36.20 5.57
CA ALA A 587 43.02 37.37 6.27
C ALA A 587 42.15 37.85 7.45
N SER A 588 41.36 36.96 8.04
CA SER A 588 40.53 37.22 9.22
C SER A 588 41.25 36.81 10.49
N SER A 589 41.07 37.60 11.59
CA SER A 589 41.54 37.17 12.90
C SER A 589 40.78 35.95 13.43
N PRO A 590 41.31 35.23 14.44
CA PRO A 590 40.59 34.10 15.05
C PRO A 590 39.16 34.45 15.50
N GLU A 591 38.95 35.64 16.07
CA GLU A 591 37.61 36.09 16.50
C GLU A 591 36.64 36.20 15.31
N GLN A 592 37.14 36.49 14.12
CA GLN A 592 36.33 36.62 12.88
C GLN A 592 36.10 35.27 12.18
N THR A 593 36.65 34.18 12.70
CA THR A 593 36.48 32.84 12.17
C THR A 593 35.49 32.00 12.99
N ARG A 594 34.98 32.55 14.10
CA ARG A 594 33.99 31.87 14.95
C ARG A 594 32.69 31.57 14.18
N SER A 595 32.05 30.50 14.58
CA SER A 595 30.80 30.04 13.91
C SER A 595 29.69 31.09 13.97
N ALA A 596 29.59 31.87 15.07
CA ALA A 596 28.59 32.92 15.20
C ALA A 596 29.01 34.24 14.56
N TRP A 597 30.27 34.39 14.14
CA TRP A 597 30.76 35.67 13.58
C TRP A 597 29.99 36.10 12.33
N ARG A 598 29.65 37.38 12.29
CA ARG A 598 28.98 38.07 11.21
C ARG A 598 29.49 39.49 11.04
N ALA A 599 29.44 39.99 9.81
CA ALA A 599 29.82 41.38 9.58
C ALA A 599 28.95 42.04 8.49
N PRO A 600 28.79 43.37 8.54
CA PRO A 600 28.11 44.13 7.49
C PRO A 600 29.03 44.35 6.30
N ALA A 601 28.45 44.30 5.10
CA ALA A 601 29.09 44.76 3.88
C ALA A 601 28.06 45.50 3.02
N GLU A 602 28.44 46.65 2.48
CA GLU A 602 27.57 47.40 1.56
C GLU A 602 27.28 46.60 0.29
N ARG A 603 26.06 46.70 -0.24
CA ARG A 603 25.58 45.95 -1.38
C ARG A 603 26.48 45.95 -2.61
N ASP A 604 27.26 47.02 -2.77
CA ASP A 604 28.18 47.24 -3.91
C ASP A 604 29.65 47.00 -3.54
N THR A 605 29.93 46.47 -2.34
CA THR A 605 31.27 46.11 -1.91
C THR A 605 31.86 45.04 -2.82
N THR A 606 33.11 45.29 -3.29
CA THR A 606 33.92 44.27 -3.95
C THR A 606 35.28 44.22 -3.30
N ASN A 607 35.71 43.04 -2.89
CA ASN A 607 36.86 42.87 -2.01
C ASN A 607 37.59 41.55 -2.29
N ALA A 608 38.89 41.51 -2.05
CA ALA A 608 39.72 40.31 -2.16
C ALA A 608 39.44 39.23 -1.12
N ARG A 609 38.53 39.46 -0.17
CA ARG A 609 38.21 38.53 0.90
C ARG A 609 36.77 38.00 0.85
N ILE A 610 35.97 38.44 -0.16
CA ILE A 610 34.54 38.14 -0.18
C ILE A 610 34.21 37.41 -1.50
N GLY A 611 33.67 36.23 -1.37
CA GLY A 611 33.06 35.38 -2.39
C GLY A 611 31.64 35.01 -2.03
N PHE A 612 31.14 33.85 -2.52
CA PHE A 612 29.82 33.32 -2.18
C PHE A 612 29.70 31.84 -2.57
N ARG A 613 28.75 31.16 -1.96
CA ARG A 613 28.26 29.85 -2.40
C ARG A 613 26.76 29.89 -2.66
N VAL A 614 26.23 28.83 -3.23
CA VAL A 614 24.80 28.74 -3.58
C VAL A 614 24.10 27.65 -2.81
N VAL A 615 22.80 27.85 -2.60
CA VAL A 615 21.84 26.88 -2.06
C VAL A 615 20.78 26.61 -3.10
N ARG A 616 20.25 25.38 -3.12
CA ARG A 616 19.12 24.94 -3.94
C ARG A 616 18.03 24.40 -3.05
N ASP A 617 16.79 24.83 -3.30
CA ASP A 617 15.61 24.25 -2.64
C ASP A 617 15.37 22.81 -3.16
N LEU A 618 14.97 21.90 -2.26
CA LEU A 618 14.71 20.49 -2.58
C LEU A 618 13.25 20.23 -2.95
#